data_c8548831ff616ed8fbf4522eacdc7654
#
_entry.id   c8548831ff616ed8fbf4522eacdc7654
#
_cell.length_a   1.000
_cell.length_b   1.000
_cell.length_c   1.000
_cell.angle_alpha   90.00
_cell.angle_beta   90.00
_cell.angle_gamma   90.00
#
_symmetry.space_group_name_H-M   'P 1'
#
loop_
_entity.id
_entity.type
_entity.pdbx_description
1 polymer ?
#
loop_
_entity_poly.entity_id
_entity_poly.type
_entity_poly.pdbx_seq_one_letter_code
_entity_poly.pdbx_strand_id
1 'polypeptide(L)'
;INAWNNRVPATAWYATTTHGDDWAFNISQPGEIDRSVTVLQLVNEQKQNIATLTNFACHPTFLDGVNDKVSSDYVAGYYQQMDQQQGGVNMFLQGSIGGWVQPEHEPRTFEAAYKRGKGLADAALLALQNKKAIEGANIKYTSKKVMMPLANNGFRQLSQIGVIHRDFSDSVATEIAWFTIGNAAFATHPGETVPAMSFATKALMHNTGPKFVLGLSMDALGYILKPEFFDPANKIPHSEYLCSMSVGIETMDYVMKTLEQLVR
;
A
#
# COMPACT_ATOMS: atom_id res chain seq x y z
N ILE A 1 2.38 -0.46 23.28
CA ILE A 1 2.22 -0.08 24.71
C ILE A 1 2.10 1.44 24.83
N ASN A 2 3.00 2.26 24.24
CA ASN A 2 2.95 3.73 24.39
C ASN A 2 1.66 4.34 23.82
N ALA A 3 1.22 3.94 22.63
CA ALA A 3 -0.02 4.43 22.02
C ALA A 3 -1.25 4.10 22.89
N TRP A 4 -1.29 2.89 23.46
CA TRP A 4 -2.37 2.50 24.36
C TRP A 4 -2.42 3.32 25.64
N ASN A 5 -1.26 3.59 26.25
CA ASN A 5 -1.16 4.35 27.49
C ASN A 5 -1.49 5.84 27.30
N ASN A 6 -1.24 6.38 26.09
CA ASN A 6 -1.45 7.78 25.75
C ASN A 6 -2.76 8.02 24.97
N ARG A 7 -3.67 7.05 24.95
CA ARG A 7 -4.94 7.21 24.25
C ARG A 7 -5.81 8.28 24.89
N VAL A 8 -6.42 9.08 24.03
CA VAL A 8 -7.38 10.13 24.41
C VAL A 8 -8.63 10.01 23.55
N PRO A 9 -9.78 10.56 23.99
CA PRO A 9 -10.96 10.67 23.14
C PRO A 9 -10.61 11.38 21.83
N ALA A 10 -11.12 10.84 20.71
CA ALA A 10 -10.82 11.36 19.39
C ALA A 10 -12.03 11.31 18.47
N THR A 11 -12.09 12.26 17.55
CA THR A 11 -12.99 12.23 16.38
C THR A 11 -12.18 11.84 15.16
N ALA A 12 -12.71 10.94 14.34
CA ALA A 12 -12.09 10.51 13.10
C ALA A 12 -12.73 11.22 11.90
N TRP A 13 -11.88 11.68 10.99
CA TRP A 13 -12.24 12.36 9.74
C TRP A 13 -11.53 11.71 8.57
N TYR A 14 -12.09 11.86 7.38
CA TYR A 14 -11.43 11.41 6.16
C TYR A 14 -11.57 12.39 5.02
N ALA A 15 -10.65 12.28 4.09
CA ALA A 15 -10.72 12.92 2.79
C ALA A 15 -10.15 11.98 1.72
N THR A 16 -10.57 12.18 0.46
CA THR A 16 -10.03 11.44 -0.67
C THR A 16 -9.82 12.41 -1.84
N THR A 17 -8.69 12.29 -2.50
CA THR A 17 -8.34 13.02 -3.71
C THR A 17 -7.51 12.12 -4.62
N THR A 18 -6.98 12.63 -5.71
CA THR A 18 -6.02 11.98 -6.58
C THR A 18 -4.72 12.78 -6.65
N HIS A 19 -3.61 12.11 -6.93
CA HIS A 19 -2.30 12.74 -7.09
C HIS A 19 -1.37 11.90 -7.97
N GLY A 20 -0.32 12.51 -8.48
CA GLY A 20 0.72 11.82 -9.21
C GLY A 20 0.44 11.64 -10.71
N ASP A 21 -0.51 12.41 -11.29
CA ASP A 21 -0.87 12.30 -12.72
C ASP A 21 0.31 12.63 -13.65
N ASP A 22 1.20 13.51 -13.19
CA ASP A 22 2.35 14.01 -13.94
C ASP A 22 3.67 13.31 -13.61
N TRP A 23 3.71 12.40 -12.60
CA TRP A 23 4.98 11.83 -12.16
C TRP A 23 4.94 10.37 -11.69
N ALA A 24 3.77 9.80 -11.42
CA ALA A 24 3.63 8.39 -11.06
C ALA A 24 3.07 7.61 -12.25
N PHE A 25 3.67 6.48 -12.61
CA PHE A 25 3.24 5.65 -13.72
C PHE A 25 3.49 4.16 -13.46
N ASN A 26 2.77 3.32 -14.17
CA ASN A 26 2.94 1.86 -14.13
C ASN A 26 3.70 1.41 -15.37
N ILE A 27 4.87 0.81 -15.20
CA ILE A 27 5.73 0.40 -16.33
C ILE A 27 5.13 -0.79 -17.08
N SER A 28 4.68 -1.80 -16.35
CA SER A 28 4.21 -3.04 -16.98
C SER A 28 2.84 -2.89 -17.64
N GLN A 29 1.97 -2.05 -17.06
CA GLN A 29 0.61 -1.82 -17.54
C GLN A 29 0.24 -0.32 -17.41
N PRO A 30 0.68 0.54 -18.37
CA PRO A 30 0.59 1.99 -18.24
C PRO A 30 -0.82 2.56 -18.00
N GLY A 31 -1.87 1.83 -18.44
CA GLY A 31 -3.26 2.23 -18.22
C GLY A 31 -3.82 1.88 -16.82
N GLU A 32 -3.09 1.12 -16.01
CA GLU A 32 -3.55 0.65 -14.72
C GLU A 32 -2.75 1.30 -13.58
N ILE A 33 -3.32 2.31 -12.95
CA ILE A 33 -2.70 2.96 -11.79
C ILE A 33 -3.78 3.48 -10.82
N ASP A 34 -3.61 3.18 -9.54
CA ASP A 34 -4.47 3.70 -8.48
C ASP A 34 -3.91 5.02 -7.94
N ARG A 35 -4.42 6.13 -8.44
CA ARG A 35 -3.99 7.48 -8.07
C ARG A 35 -4.67 8.04 -6.83
N SER A 36 -5.48 7.22 -6.14
CA SER A 36 -6.19 7.69 -4.95
C SER A 36 -5.21 8.07 -3.84
N VAL A 37 -5.40 9.25 -3.27
CA VAL A 37 -4.85 9.66 -1.98
C VAL A 37 -5.98 9.61 -0.97
N THR A 38 -5.98 8.59 -0.12
CA THR A 38 -7.00 8.42 0.92
C THR A 38 -6.41 8.75 2.27
N VAL A 39 -7.04 9.69 2.97
CA VAL A 39 -6.54 10.23 4.23
C VAL A 39 -7.53 9.97 5.35
N LEU A 40 -7.04 9.45 6.48
CA LEU A 40 -7.77 9.37 7.75
C LEU A 40 -7.05 10.24 8.77
N GLN A 41 -7.79 11.14 9.42
CA GLN A 41 -7.28 12.05 10.44
C GLN A 41 -7.98 11.82 11.77
N LEU A 42 -7.22 11.70 12.84
CA LEU A 42 -7.71 11.63 14.22
C LEU A 42 -7.40 12.94 14.93
N VAL A 43 -8.42 13.57 15.52
CA VAL A 43 -8.27 14.81 16.27
C VAL A 43 -8.85 14.66 17.68
N ASN A 44 -8.22 15.29 18.67
CA ASN A 44 -8.71 15.31 20.04
C ASN A 44 -9.85 16.34 20.22
N GLU A 45 -10.38 16.44 21.43
CA GLU A 45 -11.45 17.39 21.79
C GLU A 45 -11.03 18.85 21.62
N GLN A 46 -9.74 19.17 21.72
CA GLN A 46 -9.17 20.48 21.50
C GLN A 46 -8.90 20.76 20.02
N LYS A 47 -9.35 19.88 19.11
CA LYS A 47 -9.14 19.96 17.66
C LYS A 47 -7.66 19.86 17.22
N GLN A 48 -6.80 19.36 18.09
CA GLN A 48 -5.40 19.10 17.75
C GLN A 48 -5.28 17.76 17.02
N ASN A 49 -4.41 17.70 16.03
CA ASN A 49 -4.13 16.46 15.29
C ASN A 49 -3.43 15.45 16.19
N ILE A 50 -3.99 14.26 16.34
CA ILE A 50 -3.36 13.13 17.04
C ILE A 50 -2.55 12.33 16.03
N ALA A 51 -3.19 11.96 14.91
CA ALA A 51 -2.56 11.18 13.85
C ALA A 51 -3.23 11.44 12.49
N THR A 52 -2.43 11.35 11.43
CA THR A 52 -2.90 11.37 10.05
C THR A 52 -2.31 10.18 9.29
N LEU A 53 -3.16 9.35 8.72
CA LEU A 53 -2.80 8.21 7.88
C LEU A 53 -3.10 8.58 6.44
N THR A 54 -2.09 8.49 5.56
CA THR A 54 -2.26 8.75 4.12
C THR A 54 -1.86 7.53 3.32
N ASN A 55 -2.82 6.96 2.58
CA ASN A 55 -2.60 5.82 1.69
C ASN A 55 -2.44 6.30 0.26
N PHE A 56 -1.33 5.91 -0.37
CA PHE A 56 -1.00 6.23 -1.75
C PHE A 56 -0.18 5.12 -2.39
N ALA A 57 -0.37 4.88 -3.68
CA ALA A 57 0.28 3.80 -4.42
C ALA A 57 1.35 4.34 -5.37
N CYS A 58 2.59 4.42 -4.90
CA CYS A 58 3.78 4.68 -5.72
C CYS A 58 5.03 4.21 -4.98
N HIS A 59 5.95 3.54 -5.68
CA HIS A 59 7.23 3.13 -5.10
C HIS A 59 8.06 4.33 -4.63
N PRO A 60 8.66 4.31 -3.44
CA PRO A 60 9.62 5.32 -3.01
C PRO A 60 11.01 5.04 -3.62
N THR A 61 11.09 5.14 -4.95
CA THR A 61 12.27 4.82 -5.77
C THR A 61 12.66 5.95 -6.71
N PHE A 62 12.33 7.20 -6.37
CA PHE A 62 12.64 8.36 -7.21
C PHE A 62 14.15 8.52 -7.45
N LEU A 63 14.95 8.26 -6.42
CA LEU A 63 16.41 8.34 -6.49
C LEU A 63 17.05 7.13 -7.18
N ASP A 64 16.38 5.97 -7.11
CA ASP A 64 16.81 4.71 -7.73
C ASP A 64 18.32 4.43 -7.55
N GLY A 65 18.97 3.80 -8.54
CA GLY A 65 20.37 3.37 -8.47
C GLY A 65 21.45 4.47 -8.43
N VAL A 66 21.06 5.76 -8.47
CA VAL A 66 22.03 6.87 -8.31
C VAL A 66 22.29 7.22 -6.84
N ASN A 67 21.48 6.70 -5.91
CA ASN A 67 21.61 6.95 -4.48
C ASN A 67 22.28 5.77 -3.76
N ASP A 68 23.40 6.01 -3.10
CA ASP A 68 24.15 5.06 -2.29
C ASP A 68 23.86 5.14 -0.79
N LYS A 69 22.87 5.93 -0.38
CA LYS A 69 22.52 6.19 1.02
C LYS A 69 21.16 5.61 1.36
N VAL A 70 20.97 5.23 2.63
CA VAL A 70 19.64 4.90 3.15
C VAL A 70 18.78 6.16 3.12
N SER A 71 17.64 6.09 2.46
CA SER A 71 16.72 7.21 2.28
C SER A 71 15.27 6.69 2.26
N SER A 72 14.34 7.47 2.77
CA SER A 72 12.91 7.27 2.57
C SER A 72 12.40 7.90 1.27
N ASP A 73 13.31 8.33 0.39
CA ASP A 73 13.01 8.86 -0.94
C ASP A 73 11.99 10.03 -0.88
N TYR A 74 11.02 10.11 -1.79
CA TYR A 74 10.01 11.17 -1.78
C TYR A 74 9.15 11.17 -0.51
N VAL A 75 9.01 10.04 0.18
CA VAL A 75 8.24 9.96 1.43
C VAL A 75 8.84 10.83 2.53
N ALA A 76 10.16 11.11 2.49
CA ALA A 76 10.79 12.08 3.40
C ALA A 76 10.19 13.48 3.25
N GLY A 77 9.97 13.93 2.01
CA GLY A 77 9.34 15.23 1.73
C GLY A 77 7.87 15.27 2.19
N TYR A 78 7.15 14.14 2.06
CA TYR A 78 5.79 13.99 2.61
C TYR A 78 5.79 14.19 4.14
N TYR A 79 6.63 13.47 4.88
CA TYR A 79 6.70 13.59 6.34
C TYR A 79 7.08 14.98 6.77
N GLN A 80 8.12 15.57 6.18
CA GLN A 80 8.56 16.92 6.51
C GLN A 80 7.43 17.94 6.37
N GLN A 81 6.67 17.89 5.30
CA GLN A 81 5.56 18.82 5.05
C GLN A 81 4.40 18.58 6.01
N MET A 82 4.02 17.33 6.26
CA MET A 82 2.93 16.99 7.18
C MET A 82 3.27 17.39 8.62
N ASP A 83 4.49 17.14 9.08
CA ASP A 83 4.94 17.49 10.43
C ASP A 83 4.96 18.99 10.66
N GLN A 84 5.35 19.76 9.64
CA GLN A 84 5.34 21.23 9.70
C GLN A 84 3.93 21.81 9.73
N GLN A 85 2.96 21.20 9.04
CA GLN A 85 1.63 21.77 8.84
C GLN A 85 0.58 21.30 9.86
N GLN A 86 0.70 20.07 10.35
CA GLN A 86 -0.35 19.48 11.19
C GLN A 86 0.13 19.08 12.59
N GLY A 87 1.40 18.72 12.73
CA GLY A 87 1.87 18.04 13.95
C GLY A 87 1.24 16.65 14.13
N GLY A 88 1.28 16.11 15.35
CA GLY A 88 0.82 14.75 15.65
C GLY A 88 1.69 13.67 15.02
N VAL A 89 1.16 12.47 14.85
CA VAL A 89 1.84 11.36 14.19
C VAL A 89 1.36 11.24 12.75
N ASN A 90 2.24 11.44 11.77
CA ASN A 90 1.92 11.29 10.36
C ASN A 90 2.42 9.93 9.87
N MET A 91 1.58 9.17 9.15
CA MET A 91 1.90 7.86 8.64
C MET A 91 1.60 7.78 7.14
N PHE A 92 2.61 7.39 6.35
CA PHE A 92 2.45 7.00 4.97
C PHE A 92 2.14 5.50 4.92
N LEU A 93 1.07 5.13 4.23
CA LEU A 93 0.62 3.75 4.04
C LEU A 93 0.73 3.40 2.56
N GLN A 94 1.61 2.45 2.24
CA GLN A 94 1.83 2.02 0.88
C GLN A 94 0.58 1.36 0.31
N GLY A 95 0.21 1.73 -0.92
CA GLY A 95 -0.84 1.08 -1.70
C GLY A 95 -0.32 -0.05 -2.58
N SER A 96 -1.06 -0.40 -3.63
CA SER A 96 -0.69 -1.44 -4.60
C SER A 96 0.32 -0.90 -5.61
N ILE A 97 1.52 -1.45 -5.62
CA ILE A 97 2.66 -0.97 -6.42
C ILE A 97 3.25 -2.01 -7.38
N GLY A 98 2.66 -3.23 -7.43
CA GLY A 98 3.09 -4.30 -8.32
C GLY A 98 2.95 -3.93 -9.80
N GLY A 99 3.82 -4.50 -10.65
CA GLY A 99 3.96 -4.08 -12.05
C GLY A 99 4.83 -2.83 -12.21
N TRP A 100 5.55 -2.46 -11.13
CA TRP A 100 6.35 -1.24 -11.01
C TRP A 100 5.55 0.05 -11.19
N VAL A 101 4.64 0.32 -10.26
CA VAL A 101 4.05 1.64 -10.09
C VAL A 101 5.08 2.52 -9.39
N GLN A 102 5.76 3.35 -10.14
CA GLN A 102 6.93 4.11 -9.70
C GLN A 102 6.88 5.58 -10.14
N PRO A 103 7.69 6.45 -9.53
CA PRO A 103 7.77 7.85 -9.90
C PRO A 103 8.61 8.07 -11.17
N GLU A 104 8.39 9.20 -11.84
CA GLU A 104 9.34 9.77 -12.80
C GLU A 104 10.69 10.01 -12.12
N HIS A 105 11.77 9.59 -12.76
CA HIS A 105 13.11 9.61 -12.16
C HIS A 105 13.93 10.88 -12.45
N GLU A 106 13.45 11.79 -13.30
CA GLU A 106 14.25 12.97 -13.66
C GLU A 106 13.71 14.27 -13.05
N PRO A 107 14.60 15.12 -12.52
CA PRO A 107 16.02 14.86 -12.24
C PRO A 107 16.18 14.00 -10.96
N ARG A 108 17.09 13.03 -10.97
CA ARG A 108 17.34 12.12 -9.83
C ARG A 108 18.13 12.80 -8.70
N THR A 109 17.47 13.71 -8.01
CA THR A 109 18.06 14.48 -6.89
C THR A 109 17.18 14.38 -5.65
N PHE A 110 17.79 14.51 -4.48
CA PHE A 110 17.06 14.57 -3.22
C PHE A 110 16.04 15.71 -3.19
N GLU A 111 16.39 16.88 -3.74
CA GLU A 111 15.50 18.04 -3.83
C GLU A 111 14.25 17.72 -4.64
N ALA A 112 14.42 17.07 -5.80
CA ALA A 112 13.29 16.69 -6.65
C ALA A 112 12.42 15.63 -5.97
N ALA A 113 13.02 14.62 -5.31
CA ALA A 113 12.28 13.63 -4.52
C ALA A 113 11.47 14.30 -3.40
N TYR A 114 12.08 15.19 -2.63
CA TYR A 114 11.39 15.95 -1.58
C TYR A 114 10.23 16.80 -2.12
N LYS A 115 10.41 17.44 -3.27
CA LYS A 115 9.36 18.22 -3.93
C LYS A 115 8.15 17.35 -4.29
N ARG A 116 8.36 16.11 -4.77
CA ARG A 116 7.27 15.15 -5.06
C ARG A 116 6.53 14.76 -3.78
N GLY A 117 7.26 14.43 -2.73
CA GLY A 117 6.66 14.10 -1.43
C GLY A 117 5.90 15.27 -0.81
N LYS A 118 6.46 16.48 -0.89
CA LYS A 118 5.77 17.70 -0.47
C LYS A 118 4.47 17.90 -1.24
N GLY A 119 4.47 17.71 -2.55
CA GLY A 119 3.26 17.79 -3.38
C GLY A 119 2.18 16.79 -2.96
N LEU A 120 2.55 15.55 -2.61
CA LEU A 120 1.63 14.57 -2.07
C LEU A 120 1.02 15.02 -0.73
N ALA A 121 1.85 15.57 0.17
CA ALA A 121 1.38 16.11 1.45
C ALA A 121 0.44 17.30 1.24
N ASP A 122 0.78 18.23 0.35
CA ASP A 122 -0.06 19.39 0.03
C ASP A 122 -1.42 18.95 -0.54
N ALA A 123 -1.47 17.92 -1.39
CA ALA A 123 -2.71 17.35 -1.89
C ALA A 123 -3.56 16.72 -0.77
N ALA A 124 -2.94 15.99 0.16
CA ALA A 124 -3.63 15.43 1.33
C ALA A 124 -4.19 16.53 2.25
N LEU A 125 -3.39 17.55 2.53
CA LEU A 125 -3.77 18.71 3.35
C LEU A 125 -4.92 19.51 2.72
N LEU A 126 -4.86 19.73 1.41
CA LEU A 126 -5.92 20.41 0.67
C LEU A 126 -7.23 19.60 0.72
N ALA A 127 -7.16 18.29 0.53
CA ALA A 127 -8.32 17.42 0.63
C ALA A 127 -8.96 17.48 2.03
N LEU A 128 -8.15 17.55 3.09
CA LEU A 128 -8.63 17.66 4.48
C LEU A 128 -9.37 18.96 4.80
N GLN A 129 -9.28 19.99 3.97
CA GLN A 129 -10.10 21.19 4.13
C GLN A 129 -11.61 20.91 3.95
N ASN A 130 -11.93 19.88 3.16
CA ASN A 130 -13.30 19.43 2.92
C ASN A 130 -13.55 18.01 3.49
N LYS A 131 -12.89 17.71 4.62
CA LYS A 131 -12.99 16.39 5.26
C LYS A 131 -14.40 16.08 5.74
N LYS A 132 -14.74 14.79 5.70
CA LYS A 132 -16.00 14.23 6.19
C LYS A 132 -15.75 13.45 7.47
N ALA A 133 -16.74 13.42 8.36
CA ALA A 133 -16.63 12.62 9.58
C ALA A 133 -16.70 11.12 9.22
N ILE A 134 -15.94 10.30 9.94
CA ILE A 134 -16.14 8.86 9.98
C ILE A 134 -17.41 8.58 10.77
N GLU A 135 -18.31 7.81 10.19
CA GLU A 135 -19.57 7.42 10.81
C GLU A 135 -19.37 6.16 11.66
N GLY A 136 -19.82 6.24 12.92
CA GLY A 136 -19.67 5.16 13.90
C GLY A 136 -18.28 5.14 14.57
N ALA A 137 -18.23 4.44 15.70
CA ALA A 137 -17.01 4.33 16.52
C ALA A 137 -16.51 2.88 16.67
N ASN A 138 -17.18 1.91 16.05
CA ASN A 138 -16.83 0.51 16.18
C ASN A 138 -15.57 0.18 15.40
N ILE A 139 -14.64 -0.53 16.03
CA ILE A 139 -13.47 -1.12 15.39
C ILE A 139 -13.75 -2.63 15.28
N LYS A 140 -13.67 -3.16 14.07
CA LYS A 140 -13.72 -4.59 13.82
C LYS A 140 -12.42 -5.01 13.15
N TYR A 141 -11.88 -6.14 13.56
CA TYR A 141 -10.69 -6.74 12.97
C TYR A 141 -10.91 -8.22 12.73
N THR A 142 -10.60 -8.68 11.55
CA THR A 142 -10.65 -10.09 11.17
C THR A 142 -9.41 -10.41 10.34
N SER A 143 -8.76 -11.54 10.63
CA SER A 143 -7.65 -12.00 9.81
C SER A 143 -7.76 -13.50 9.53
N LYS A 144 -7.06 -13.95 8.50
CA LYS A 144 -6.98 -15.36 8.15
C LYS A 144 -5.55 -15.71 7.74
N LYS A 145 -5.02 -16.75 8.36
CA LYS A 145 -3.79 -17.40 7.90
C LYS A 145 -4.11 -18.25 6.69
N VAL A 146 -3.29 -18.14 5.67
CA VAL A 146 -3.46 -18.81 4.37
C VAL A 146 -2.16 -19.50 3.98
N MET A 147 -2.26 -20.71 3.45
CA MET A 147 -1.16 -21.43 2.81
C MET A 147 -1.24 -21.13 1.30
N MET A 148 -0.33 -20.33 0.77
CA MET A 148 -0.24 -20.02 -0.65
C MET A 148 0.54 -21.13 -1.35
N PRO A 149 0.02 -21.76 -2.41
CA PRO A 149 0.78 -22.70 -3.22
C PRO A 149 2.05 -22.06 -3.77
N LEU A 150 3.18 -22.74 -3.66
CA LEU A 150 4.47 -22.27 -4.15
C LEU A 150 4.77 -22.86 -5.52
N ALA A 151 4.65 -22.07 -6.57
CA ALA A 151 5.05 -22.44 -7.93
C ALA A 151 6.51 -22.01 -8.26
N ASN A 152 7.11 -21.13 -7.46
CA ASN A 152 8.44 -20.57 -7.71
C ASN A 152 9.56 -21.47 -7.15
N ASN A 153 10.24 -22.19 -8.04
CA ASN A 153 11.37 -23.05 -7.68
C ASN A 153 12.58 -22.25 -7.16
N GLY A 154 12.77 -21.00 -7.58
CA GLY A 154 13.85 -20.15 -7.09
C GLY A 154 13.74 -19.89 -5.59
N PHE A 155 12.54 -19.56 -5.09
CA PHE A 155 12.32 -19.39 -3.65
C PHE A 155 12.56 -20.67 -2.87
N ARG A 156 12.15 -21.82 -3.42
CA ARG A 156 12.41 -23.12 -2.80
C ARG A 156 13.90 -23.40 -2.68
N GLN A 157 14.66 -23.16 -3.74
CA GLN A 157 16.11 -23.33 -3.73
C GLN A 157 16.81 -22.39 -2.75
N LEU A 158 16.45 -21.10 -2.75
CA LEU A 158 17.01 -20.11 -1.84
C LEU A 158 16.72 -20.44 -0.36
N SER A 159 15.56 -21.01 -0.06
CA SER A 159 15.22 -21.53 1.27
C SER A 159 16.09 -22.73 1.64
N GLN A 160 16.26 -23.69 0.72
CA GLN A 160 17.05 -24.91 0.97
C GLN A 160 18.53 -24.62 1.25
N ILE A 161 19.12 -23.61 0.59
CA ILE A 161 20.51 -23.21 0.81
C ILE A 161 20.68 -22.16 1.93
N GLY A 162 19.59 -21.81 2.63
CA GLY A 162 19.62 -20.92 3.79
C GLY A 162 19.78 -19.42 3.49
N VAL A 163 19.58 -19.00 2.24
CA VAL A 163 19.54 -17.57 1.88
C VAL A 163 18.26 -16.91 2.34
N ILE A 164 17.14 -17.61 2.20
CA ILE A 164 15.86 -17.17 2.74
C ILE A 164 15.54 -18.00 3.98
N HIS A 165 15.42 -17.35 5.13
CA HIS A 165 15.08 -17.99 6.42
C HIS A 165 13.56 -18.11 6.59
N ARG A 166 12.92 -18.78 5.63
CA ARG A 166 11.49 -19.06 5.63
C ARG A 166 11.25 -20.39 4.97
N ASP A 167 10.27 -21.16 5.44
CA ASP A 167 9.87 -22.41 4.79
C ASP A 167 9.12 -22.11 3.49
N PHE A 168 9.75 -22.48 2.38
CA PHE A 168 9.23 -22.47 1.02
C PHE A 168 9.25 -23.89 0.46
N SER A 169 8.48 -24.80 1.03
CA SER A 169 8.33 -26.19 0.51
C SER A 169 7.34 -26.23 -0.66
N ASP A 170 6.13 -26.74 -0.44
CA ASP A 170 5.06 -26.77 -1.45
C ASP A 170 4.10 -25.57 -1.32
N SER A 171 4.19 -24.86 -0.22
CA SER A 171 3.39 -23.68 0.06
C SER A 171 4.13 -22.74 1.00
N VAL A 172 3.66 -21.51 1.07
CA VAL A 172 4.14 -20.50 2.02
C VAL A 172 2.99 -19.96 2.85
N ALA A 173 3.19 -19.95 4.17
CA ALA A 173 2.21 -19.39 5.09
C ALA A 173 2.22 -17.86 5.02
N THR A 174 1.06 -17.23 4.98
CA THR A 174 0.89 -15.79 5.11
C THR A 174 -0.38 -15.44 5.87
N GLU A 175 -0.61 -14.16 6.14
CA GLU A 175 -1.82 -13.69 6.80
C GLU A 175 -2.42 -12.52 6.01
N ILE A 176 -3.75 -12.50 5.92
CA ILE A 176 -4.51 -11.43 5.28
C ILE A 176 -5.51 -10.92 6.30
N ALA A 177 -5.59 -9.60 6.44
CA ALA A 177 -6.50 -8.96 7.39
C ALA A 177 -7.48 -8.01 6.67
N TRP A 178 -8.64 -7.91 7.29
CA TRP A 178 -9.66 -6.93 6.99
C TRP A 178 -10.07 -6.26 8.29
N PHE A 179 -10.15 -4.94 8.30
CA PHE A 179 -10.63 -4.24 9.47
C PHE A 179 -11.40 -2.97 9.11
N THR A 180 -12.17 -2.47 10.06
CA THR A 180 -12.92 -1.22 9.91
C THR A 180 -12.71 -0.33 11.13
N ILE A 181 -12.77 0.97 10.88
CA ILE A 181 -12.87 2.02 11.91
C ILE A 181 -14.11 2.83 11.54
N GLY A 182 -15.21 2.64 12.28
CA GLY A 182 -16.52 3.14 11.86
C GLY A 182 -16.85 2.64 10.46
N ASN A 183 -17.17 3.56 9.54
CA ASN A 183 -17.45 3.25 8.13
C ASN A 183 -16.19 3.26 7.22
N ALA A 184 -14.99 3.50 7.73
CA ALA A 184 -13.76 3.32 6.98
C ALA A 184 -13.39 1.83 6.90
N ALA A 185 -13.00 1.34 5.71
CA ALA A 185 -12.59 -0.05 5.49
C ALA A 185 -11.13 -0.16 5.05
N PHE A 186 -10.46 -1.20 5.55
CA PHE A 186 -9.05 -1.48 5.32
C PHE A 186 -8.88 -2.95 4.93
N ALA A 187 -8.09 -3.20 3.89
CA ALA A 187 -7.66 -4.54 3.49
C ALA A 187 -6.15 -4.59 3.36
N THR A 188 -5.54 -5.68 3.82
CA THR A 188 -4.10 -5.91 3.68
C THR A 188 -3.80 -6.80 2.49
N HIS A 189 -2.76 -6.44 1.75
CA HIS A 189 -2.19 -7.25 0.68
C HIS A 189 -0.79 -7.71 1.08
N PRO A 190 -0.51 -9.03 1.14
CA PRO A 190 0.72 -9.56 1.70
C PRO A 190 1.90 -9.54 0.72
N GLY A 191 1.98 -8.51 -0.13
CA GLY A 191 3.03 -8.34 -1.14
C GLY A 191 2.76 -7.13 -2.03
N GLU A 192 3.52 -7.03 -3.12
CA GLU A 192 3.38 -6.00 -4.14
C GLU A 192 2.31 -6.40 -5.17
N THR A 193 1.07 -6.00 -4.92
CA THR A 193 -0.06 -6.30 -5.79
C THR A 193 -0.18 -5.31 -6.94
N VAL A 194 -0.61 -5.78 -8.10
CA VAL A 194 -0.93 -4.90 -9.23
C VAL A 194 -2.14 -4.00 -8.93
N PRO A 195 -2.24 -2.80 -9.53
CA PRO A 195 -3.34 -1.86 -9.28
C PRO A 195 -4.74 -2.43 -9.55
N ALA A 196 -4.87 -3.34 -10.53
CA ALA A 196 -6.14 -4.04 -10.78
C ALA A 196 -6.68 -4.73 -9.54
N MET A 197 -5.79 -5.30 -8.70
CA MET A 197 -6.19 -5.94 -7.45
C MET A 197 -6.65 -4.92 -6.39
N SER A 198 -6.05 -3.72 -6.36
CA SER A 198 -6.56 -2.61 -5.52
C SER A 198 -7.98 -2.24 -5.90
N PHE A 199 -8.28 -2.08 -7.18
CA PHE A 199 -9.62 -1.77 -7.64
C PHE A 199 -10.62 -2.87 -7.30
N ALA A 200 -10.26 -4.15 -7.54
CA ALA A 200 -11.10 -5.29 -7.18
C ALA A 200 -11.36 -5.34 -5.67
N THR A 201 -10.33 -5.14 -4.84
CA THR A 201 -10.47 -5.10 -3.38
C THR A 201 -11.38 -3.94 -2.92
N LYS A 202 -11.20 -2.74 -3.49
CA LYS A 202 -12.08 -1.59 -3.20
C LYS A 202 -13.53 -1.83 -3.62
N ALA A 203 -13.77 -2.64 -4.65
CA ALA A 203 -15.11 -3.04 -5.06
C ALA A 203 -15.79 -3.98 -4.06
N LEU A 204 -15.04 -4.82 -3.34
CA LEU A 204 -15.55 -5.63 -2.22
C LEU A 204 -15.94 -4.79 -1.00
N MET A 205 -15.43 -3.58 -0.88
CA MET A 205 -15.72 -2.67 0.23
C MET A 205 -17.07 -1.97 0.00
N HIS A 206 -18.14 -2.52 0.55
CA HIS A 206 -19.50 -1.96 0.41
C HIS A 206 -19.83 -0.82 1.40
N ASN A 207 -18.86 -0.39 2.21
CA ASN A 207 -18.99 0.72 3.15
C ASN A 207 -19.15 2.08 2.45
N THR A 208 -19.78 3.02 3.12
CA THR A 208 -20.01 4.40 2.63
C THR A 208 -18.82 5.33 2.84
N GLY A 209 -17.86 4.91 3.66
CA GLY A 209 -16.67 5.68 4.02
C GLY A 209 -15.46 5.41 3.13
N PRO A 210 -14.28 5.87 3.55
CA PRO A 210 -13.04 5.74 2.80
C PRO A 210 -12.56 4.28 2.75
N LYS A 211 -11.84 3.96 1.67
CA LYS A 211 -11.33 2.63 1.37
C LYS A 211 -9.82 2.64 1.30
N PHE A 212 -9.18 1.83 2.12
CA PHE A 212 -7.73 1.71 2.22
C PHE A 212 -7.28 0.32 1.77
N VAL A 213 -6.38 0.26 0.80
CA VAL A 213 -5.68 -0.96 0.41
C VAL A 213 -4.22 -0.80 0.82
N LEU A 214 -3.77 -1.69 1.71
CA LEU A 214 -2.45 -1.65 2.32
C LEU A 214 -1.56 -2.71 1.66
N GLY A 215 -0.71 -2.29 0.74
CA GLY A 215 0.30 -3.15 0.11
C GLY A 215 1.44 -3.45 1.08
N LEU A 216 2.16 -4.56 0.86
CA LEU A 216 3.27 -5.04 1.71
C LEU A 216 2.88 -5.07 3.20
N SER A 217 1.63 -5.42 3.48
CA SER A 217 1.06 -5.39 4.82
C SER A 217 0.71 -6.80 5.28
N MET A 218 1.06 -7.13 6.51
CA MET A 218 1.07 -8.45 7.14
C MET A 218 2.19 -9.37 6.62
N ASP A 219 2.67 -9.16 5.38
CA ASP A 219 3.74 -9.94 4.76
C ASP A 219 4.35 -9.22 3.55
N ALA A 220 5.47 -9.76 3.02
CA ALA A 220 6.17 -9.30 1.82
C ALA A 220 6.52 -10.51 0.92
N LEU A 221 5.50 -11.12 0.31
CA LEU A 221 5.63 -12.32 -0.53
C LEU A 221 6.26 -12.07 -1.92
N GLY A 222 6.70 -10.84 -2.20
CA GLY A 222 7.09 -10.40 -3.53
C GLY A 222 5.88 -9.97 -4.36
N TYR A 223 5.94 -10.16 -5.69
CA TYR A 223 4.88 -9.68 -6.57
C TYR A 223 3.65 -10.59 -6.57
N ILE A 224 2.48 -9.98 -6.47
CA ILE A 224 1.18 -10.63 -6.62
C ILE A 224 0.55 -10.10 -7.91
N LEU A 225 0.59 -10.93 -8.96
CA LEU A 225 0.37 -10.55 -10.34
C LEU A 225 -0.90 -11.20 -10.91
N LYS A 226 -1.46 -10.59 -11.95
CA LYS A 226 -2.51 -11.22 -12.76
C LYS A 226 -1.94 -12.42 -13.53
N PRO A 227 -2.73 -13.48 -13.80
CA PRO A 227 -2.28 -14.66 -14.54
C PRO A 227 -1.63 -14.35 -15.90
N GLU A 228 -2.07 -13.29 -16.56
CA GLU A 228 -1.53 -12.87 -17.86
C GLU A 228 -0.04 -12.49 -17.86
N PHE A 229 0.53 -12.11 -16.71
CA PHE A 229 1.96 -11.86 -16.56
C PHE A 229 2.82 -13.12 -16.76
N PHE A 230 2.26 -14.28 -16.45
CA PHE A 230 2.95 -15.57 -16.53
C PHE A 230 2.92 -16.19 -17.93
N ASP A 231 2.21 -15.60 -18.90
CA ASP A 231 2.22 -16.01 -20.28
C ASP A 231 3.14 -15.10 -21.12
N PRO A 232 4.29 -15.59 -21.59
CA PRO A 232 5.22 -14.81 -22.41
C PRO A 232 4.61 -14.26 -23.71
N ALA A 233 3.53 -14.89 -24.22
CA ALA A 233 2.85 -14.43 -25.44
C ALA A 233 2.22 -13.03 -25.27
N ASN A 234 1.90 -12.64 -24.05
CA ASN A 234 1.33 -11.31 -23.75
C ASN A 234 2.34 -10.17 -23.82
N LYS A 235 3.65 -10.48 -23.86
CA LYS A 235 4.75 -9.51 -23.99
C LYS A 235 4.67 -8.33 -22.99
N ILE A 236 4.20 -8.60 -21.78
CA ILE A 236 4.13 -7.57 -20.73
C ILE A 236 5.55 -7.17 -20.32
N PRO A 237 5.88 -5.86 -20.35
CA PRO A 237 7.21 -5.38 -19.96
C PRO A 237 7.63 -5.91 -18.59
N HIS A 238 8.87 -6.42 -18.52
CA HIS A 238 9.49 -6.94 -17.29
C HIS A 238 8.77 -8.13 -16.63
N SER A 239 7.81 -8.78 -17.30
CA SER A 239 7.06 -9.92 -16.74
C SER A 239 7.96 -11.07 -16.28
N GLU A 240 9.05 -11.35 -16.99
CA GLU A 240 10.01 -12.40 -16.61
C GLU A 240 10.59 -12.14 -15.21
N TYR A 241 11.10 -10.92 -14.96
CA TYR A 241 11.60 -10.54 -13.64
C TYR A 241 10.50 -10.56 -12.58
N LEU A 242 9.35 -9.95 -12.85
CA LEU A 242 8.24 -9.87 -11.89
C LEU A 242 7.74 -11.26 -11.50
N CYS A 243 7.59 -12.17 -12.46
CA CYS A 243 7.20 -13.55 -12.19
C CYS A 243 8.28 -14.34 -11.43
N SER A 244 9.58 -14.06 -11.69
CA SER A 244 10.67 -14.69 -10.94
C SER A 244 10.68 -14.32 -9.46
N MET A 245 10.08 -13.18 -9.11
CA MET A 245 9.95 -12.65 -7.74
C MET A 245 8.52 -12.80 -7.19
N SER A 246 7.70 -13.66 -7.78
CA SER A 246 6.35 -13.99 -7.34
C SER A 246 6.30 -15.39 -6.74
N VAL A 247 5.41 -15.62 -5.79
CA VAL A 247 5.11 -16.97 -5.25
C VAL A 247 4.51 -17.87 -6.33
N GLY A 248 3.68 -17.33 -7.22
CA GLY A 248 3.12 -18.05 -8.34
C GLY A 248 1.83 -17.45 -8.89
N ILE A 249 1.38 -18.02 -10.01
CA ILE A 249 0.23 -17.54 -10.80
C ILE A 249 -1.08 -17.49 -10.03
N GLU A 250 -1.29 -18.38 -9.04
CA GLU A 250 -2.55 -18.47 -8.29
C GLU A 250 -2.63 -17.47 -7.11
N THR A 251 -1.53 -16.76 -6.80
CA THR A 251 -1.42 -15.96 -5.58
C THR A 251 -2.50 -14.87 -5.50
N MET A 252 -2.77 -14.18 -6.60
CA MET A 252 -3.81 -13.15 -6.66
C MET A 252 -5.20 -13.72 -6.32
N ASP A 253 -5.55 -14.87 -6.90
CA ASP A 253 -6.84 -15.54 -6.67
C ASP A 253 -7.01 -15.96 -5.20
N TYR A 254 -5.96 -16.50 -4.59
CA TYR A 254 -5.99 -16.87 -3.17
C TYR A 254 -6.20 -15.66 -2.26
N VAL A 255 -5.52 -14.55 -2.52
CA VAL A 255 -5.71 -13.32 -1.75
C VAL A 255 -7.12 -12.78 -1.92
N MET A 256 -7.63 -12.69 -3.15
CA MET A 256 -8.99 -12.19 -3.42
C MET A 256 -10.07 -13.05 -2.80
N LYS A 257 -10.01 -14.37 -2.95
CA LYS A 257 -10.95 -15.32 -2.31
C LYS A 257 -10.91 -15.22 -0.78
N THR A 258 -9.75 -14.95 -0.20
CA THR A 258 -9.62 -14.75 1.24
C THR A 258 -10.29 -13.44 1.68
N LEU A 259 -10.06 -12.35 0.97
CA LEU A 259 -10.70 -11.07 1.24
C LEU A 259 -12.23 -11.16 1.13
N GLU A 260 -12.76 -11.84 0.12
CA GLU A 260 -14.21 -12.09 -0.03
C GLU A 260 -14.81 -12.81 1.18
N GLN A 261 -14.06 -13.69 1.83
CA GLN A 261 -14.50 -14.39 3.05
C GLN A 261 -14.43 -13.50 4.29
N LEU A 262 -13.47 -12.55 4.35
CA LEU A 262 -13.27 -11.68 5.50
C LEU A 262 -14.25 -10.50 5.52
N VAL A 263 -14.72 -10.04 4.34
CA VAL A 263 -15.64 -8.91 4.19
C VAL A 263 -17.06 -9.23 4.68
N ARG A 264 -17.41 -10.52 4.80
CA ARG A 264 -18.70 -11.00 5.28
C ARG A 264 -18.76 -10.93 6.81
#